data_eafd7c88c277824fee4811cb60b2fa72
#
_entry.id   eafd7c88c277824fee4811cb60b2fa72
#
_cell.length_a   1.000
_cell.length_b   1.000
_cell.length_c   1.000
_cell.angle_alpha   90.00
_cell.angle_beta   90.00
_cell.angle_gamma   90.00
#
_symmetry.space_group_name_H-M   'P 1'
#
loop_
_entity.id
_entity.type
_entity.pdbx_description
1 polymer ?
#
loop_
_entity_poly.entity_id
_entity_poly.type
_entity_poly.pdbx_seq_one_letter_code
_entity_poly.pdbx_strand_id
1 'polypeptide(L)'
;MKKVFVNGYGSIGSRIVSFLKDDPEITVVGIGKYSPDDKVTEALSKGLEVYVPENKLENFKNYDISGTIDSALNKSDLVIDASPGGNGYKNKKNIYESKNIPVIYQGGESTIGDSAVSDLLFNSRVNYDQALGKHHVMQGSCNVTGMGR
;
A
#
# COMPACT_ATOMS: atom_id res chain seq x y z
N MET A 1 -2.55 3.88 -18.49
CA MET A 1 -3.08 3.12 -17.35
C MET A 1 -2.07 3.10 -16.22
N LYS A 2 -2.46 3.48 -15.03
CA LYS A 2 -1.57 3.55 -13.87
C LYS A 2 -1.50 2.17 -13.18
N LYS A 3 -0.29 1.68 -12.94
CA LYS A 3 -0.07 0.38 -12.29
C LYS A 3 0.13 0.59 -10.79
N VAL A 4 -0.78 0.06 -9.99
CA VAL A 4 -0.81 0.27 -8.54
C VAL A 4 -0.60 -1.04 -7.79
N PHE A 5 0.32 -1.03 -6.84
CA PHE A 5 0.54 -2.13 -5.91
C PHE A 5 -0.02 -1.74 -4.54
N VAL A 6 -0.81 -2.62 -3.94
CA VAL A 6 -1.38 -2.39 -2.60
C VAL A 6 -0.61 -3.25 -1.59
N ASN A 7 0.23 -2.61 -0.79
CA ASN A 7 1.06 -3.31 0.19
C ASN A 7 0.30 -3.45 1.51
N GLY A 8 -0.26 -4.60 1.73
CA GLY A 8 -1.12 -4.93 2.85
C GLY A 8 -2.54 -5.27 2.38
N TYR A 9 -3.04 -6.43 2.77
CA TYR A 9 -4.36 -6.91 2.38
C TYR A 9 -5.13 -7.37 3.61
N GLY A 10 -5.42 -6.40 4.47
CA GLY A 10 -6.33 -6.54 5.59
C GLY A 10 -7.67 -5.89 5.26
N SER A 11 -8.34 -5.39 6.29
CA SER A 11 -9.65 -4.74 6.17
C SER A 11 -9.63 -3.54 5.21
N ILE A 12 -8.62 -2.66 5.36
CA ILE A 12 -8.48 -1.45 4.54
C ILE A 12 -7.97 -1.81 3.14
N GLY A 13 -6.89 -2.59 3.07
CA GLY A 13 -6.27 -2.96 1.79
C GLY A 13 -7.23 -3.69 0.86
N SER A 14 -8.04 -4.61 1.38
CA SER A 14 -9.02 -5.34 0.56
C SER A 14 -10.10 -4.42 -0.01
N ARG A 15 -10.55 -3.43 0.75
CA ARG A 15 -11.51 -2.43 0.26
C ARG A 15 -10.92 -1.53 -0.81
N ILE A 16 -9.68 -1.08 -0.59
CA ILE A 16 -8.96 -0.26 -1.58
C ILE A 16 -8.86 -1.01 -2.91
N VAL A 17 -8.42 -2.27 -2.88
CA VAL A 17 -8.32 -3.10 -4.09
C VAL A 17 -9.67 -3.21 -4.79
N SER A 18 -10.74 -3.41 -4.04
CA SER A 18 -12.09 -3.51 -4.61
C SER A 18 -12.45 -2.23 -5.39
N PHE A 19 -12.21 -1.06 -4.82
CA PHE A 19 -12.47 0.22 -5.50
C PHE A 19 -11.55 0.44 -6.71
N LEU A 20 -10.27 0.12 -6.58
CA LEU A 20 -9.32 0.31 -7.68
C LEU A 20 -9.63 -0.57 -8.89
N LYS A 21 -10.13 -1.77 -8.68
CA LYS A 21 -10.48 -2.69 -9.77
C LYS A 21 -11.63 -2.17 -10.63
N ASP A 22 -12.48 -1.32 -10.08
CA ASP A 22 -13.60 -0.73 -10.81
C ASP A 22 -13.18 0.50 -11.63
N ASP A 23 -11.96 1.01 -11.44
CA ASP A 23 -11.46 2.17 -12.18
C ASP A 23 -10.77 1.72 -13.48
N PRO A 24 -11.28 2.15 -14.66
CA PRO A 24 -10.72 1.73 -15.94
C PRO A 24 -9.31 2.30 -16.22
N GLU A 25 -8.88 3.31 -15.48
CA GLU A 25 -7.55 3.92 -15.65
C GLU A 25 -6.48 3.29 -14.75
N ILE A 26 -6.87 2.34 -13.89
CA ILE A 26 -5.98 1.72 -12.92
C ILE A 26 -5.87 0.22 -13.18
N THR A 27 -4.64 -0.28 -13.13
CA THR A 27 -4.35 -1.72 -13.09
C THR A 27 -3.77 -2.04 -11.71
N VAL A 28 -4.43 -2.94 -10.98
CA VAL A 28 -3.89 -3.46 -9.72
C VAL A 28 -2.85 -4.52 -10.05
N VAL A 29 -1.58 -4.23 -9.75
CA VAL A 29 -0.46 -5.18 -9.96
C VAL A 29 -0.63 -6.41 -9.08
N GLY A 30 -1.05 -6.19 -7.83
CA GLY A 30 -1.25 -7.24 -6.86
C GLY A 30 -1.25 -6.68 -5.45
N ILE A 31 -1.20 -7.58 -4.49
CA ILE A 31 -1.22 -7.21 -3.06
C ILE A 31 0.00 -7.79 -2.34
N GLY A 32 0.42 -7.11 -1.28
CA GLY A 32 1.47 -7.57 -0.39
C GLY A 32 0.90 -8.27 0.84
N LYS A 33 1.47 -9.40 1.21
CA LYS A 33 1.10 -10.14 2.42
C LYS A 33 2.36 -10.46 3.23
N TYR A 34 2.22 -10.37 4.54
CA TYR A 34 3.32 -10.60 5.47
C TYR A 34 3.09 -11.84 6.35
N SER A 35 1.88 -12.35 6.38
CA SER A 35 1.49 -13.54 7.13
C SER A 35 0.57 -14.43 6.31
N PRO A 36 0.76 -15.75 6.35
CA PRO A 36 -0.11 -16.71 5.67
C PRO A 36 -1.40 -16.92 6.49
N ASP A 37 -2.44 -16.20 6.12
CA ASP A 37 -3.76 -16.25 6.75
C ASP A 37 -4.88 -16.40 5.72
N ASP A 38 -6.13 -16.40 6.18
CA ASP A 38 -7.31 -16.58 5.33
C ASP A 38 -7.42 -15.51 4.24
N LYS A 39 -6.84 -14.34 4.46
CA LYS A 39 -6.83 -13.26 3.46
C LYS A 39 -5.98 -13.60 2.23
N VAL A 40 -4.98 -14.47 2.35
CA VAL A 40 -4.23 -14.96 1.20
C VAL A 40 -5.15 -15.78 0.29
N THR A 41 -5.90 -16.70 0.87
CA THR A 41 -6.87 -17.54 0.13
C THR A 41 -7.94 -16.66 -0.52
N GLU A 42 -8.46 -15.67 0.21
CA GLU A 42 -9.43 -14.72 -0.32
C GLU A 42 -8.89 -13.97 -1.54
N ALA A 43 -7.66 -13.43 -1.43
CA ALA A 43 -7.03 -12.70 -2.53
C ALA A 43 -6.84 -13.58 -3.76
N LEU A 44 -6.33 -14.79 -3.58
CA LEU A 44 -6.13 -15.75 -4.67
C LEU A 44 -7.47 -16.14 -5.33
N SER A 45 -8.53 -16.34 -4.54
CA SER A 45 -9.86 -16.67 -5.07
C SER A 45 -10.44 -15.55 -5.93
N LYS A 46 -10.04 -14.31 -5.68
CA LYS A 46 -10.44 -13.14 -6.47
C LYS A 46 -9.53 -12.88 -7.67
N GLY A 47 -8.60 -13.77 -7.95
CA GLY A 47 -7.67 -13.64 -9.07
C GLY A 47 -6.59 -12.59 -8.87
N LEU A 48 -6.31 -12.21 -7.63
CA LEU A 48 -5.25 -11.24 -7.32
C LEU A 48 -3.89 -11.93 -7.28
N GLU A 49 -2.88 -11.25 -7.78
CA GLU A 49 -1.49 -11.67 -7.57
C GLU A 49 -1.06 -11.33 -6.15
N VAL A 50 -0.41 -12.28 -5.48
CA VAL A 50 0.05 -12.13 -4.10
C VAL A 50 1.57 -12.11 -4.08
N TYR A 51 2.12 -11.08 -3.45
CA TYR A 51 3.56 -10.88 -3.29
C TYR A 51 3.92 -10.86 -1.81
N VAL A 52 5.07 -11.40 -1.48
CA VAL A 52 5.52 -11.53 -0.08
C VAL A 52 6.96 -11.05 0.06
N PRO A 53 7.40 -10.69 1.29
CA PRO A 53 8.82 -10.41 1.52
C PRO A 53 9.67 -11.63 1.16
N GLU A 54 10.85 -11.40 0.57
CA GLU A 54 11.75 -12.48 0.17
C GLU A 54 12.09 -13.42 1.31
N ASN A 55 12.35 -12.87 2.50
CA ASN A 55 12.67 -13.65 3.69
C ASN A 55 11.49 -14.45 4.27
N LYS A 56 10.30 -14.29 3.71
CA LYS A 56 9.08 -15.01 4.14
C LYS A 56 8.53 -15.98 3.10
N LEU A 57 9.19 -16.14 1.98
CA LEU A 57 8.74 -17.04 0.91
C LEU A 57 8.43 -18.45 1.42
N GLU A 58 9.26 -18.97 2.31
CA GLU A 58 9.08 -20.32 2.88
C GLU A 58 7.76 -20.46 3.65
N ASN A 59 7.33 -19.40 4.32
CA ASN A 59 6.09 -19.40 5.09
C ASN A 59 4.84 -19.49 4.20
N PHE A 60 4.99 -19.19 2.92
CA PHE A 60 3.92 -19.17 1.93
C PHE A 60 4.00 -20.31 0.92
N LYS A 61 4.83 -21.31 1.17
CA LYS A 61 5.08 -22.42 0.22
C LYS A 61 3.83 -23.20 -0.20
N ASN A 62 2.77 -23.17 0.60
CA ASN A 62 1.50 -23.84 0.32
C ASN A 62 0.52 -22.97 -0.48
N TYR A 63 0.91 -21.77 -0.88
CA TYR A 63 0.10 -20.81 -1.62
C TYR A 63 0.72 -20.52 -2.99
N ASP A 64 -0.11 -20.20 -3.95
CA ASP A 64 0.32 -19.81 -5.30
C ASP A 64 0.75 -18.33 -5.30
N ILE A 65 1.97 -18.08 -4.84
CA ILE A 65 2.54 -16.74 -4.70
C ILE A 65 3.14 -16.30 -6.04
N SER A 66 2.88 -15.06 -6.43
CA SER A 66 3.34 -14.51 -7.70
C SER A 66 4.81 -14.06 -7.68
N GLY A 67 5.33 -13.75 -6.49
CA GLY A 67 6.72 -13.33 -6.35
C GLY A 67 6.97 -12.54 -5.08
N THR A 68 8.08 -11.81 -5.07
CA THR A 68 8.47 -10.95 -3.94
C THR A 68 7.88 -9.56 -4.08
N ILE A 69 7.74 -8.86 -2.95
CA ILE A 69 7.30 -7.44 -2.94
C ILE A 69 8.24 -6.61 -3.81
N ASP A 70 9.55 -6.86 -3.77
CA ASP A 70 10.52 -6.17 -4.62
C ASP A 70 10.16 -6.31 -6.11
N SER A 71 9.82 -7.51 -6.54
CA SER A 71 9.43 -7.75 -7.94
C SER A 71 8.12 -7.03 -8.32
N ALA A 72 7.18 -6.92 -7.39
CA ALA A 72 5.94 -6.18 -7.60
C ALA A 72 6.20 -4.68 -7.78
N LEU A 73 7.09 -4.11 -6.94
CA LEU A 73 7.46 -2.70 -7.02
C LEU A 73 8.10 -2.35 -8.37
N ASN A 74 8.90 -3.25 -8.92
CA ASN A 74 9.54 -3.04 -10.23
C ASN A 74 8.52 -2.95 -11.37
N LYS A 75 7.31 -3.45 -11.18
CA LYS A 75 6.21 -3.41 -12.16
C LYS A 75 5.24 -2.26 -11.91
N SER A 76 5.41 -1.51 -10.83
CA SER A 76 4.41 -0.56 -10.33
C SER A 76 4.80 0.88 -10.56
N ASP A 77 3.80 1.74 -10.76
CA ASP A 77 3.95 3.19 -10.86
C ASP A 77 3.70 3.88 -9.52
N LEU A 78 2.91 3.23 -8.64
CA LEU A 78 2.47 3.79 -7.37
C LEU A 78 2.23 2.67 -6.38
N VAL A 79 2.55 2.92 -5.12
CA VAL A 79 2.20 2.04 -4.00
C VAL A 79 1.16 2.70 -3.12
N ILE A 80 0.18 1.92 -2.70
CA ILE A 80 -0.67 2.28 -1.57
C ILE A 80 -0.27 1.36 -0.41
N ASP A 81 0.33 1.95 0.63
CA ASP A 81 0.74 1.19 1.81
C ASP A 81 -0.43 1.13 2.79
N ALA A 82 -1.04 -0.03 2.90
CA ALA A 82 -2.14 -0.33 3.80
C ALA A 82 -1.72 -1.33 4.90
N SER A 83 -0.42 -1.39 5.18
CA SER A 83 0.12 -2.22 6.26
C SER A 83 -0.25 -1.64 7.64
N PRO A 84 -0.20 -2.44 8.72
CA PRO A 84 -0.48 -1.95 10.07
C PRO A 84 0.42 -0.76 10.46
N GLY A 85 -0.09 0.12 11.32
CA GLY A 85 0.60 1.32 11.76
C GLY A 85 2.04 1.07 12.22
N GLY A 86 2.93 1.98 11.83
CA GLY A 86 4.38 1.87 12.07
C GLY A 86 5.14 1.07 11.01
N ASN A 87 4.48 0.21 10.27
CA ASN A 87 5.12 -0.55 9.22
C ASN A 87 5.36 0.28 7.95
N GLY A 88 4.51 1.28 7.70
CA GLY A 88 4.70 2.19 6.57
C GLY A 88 6.05 2.91 6.62
N TYR A 89 6.44 3.41 7.79
CA TYR A 89 7.74 4.04 7.97
C TYR A 89 8.90 3.05 7.71
N LYS A 90 8.80 1.83 8.24
CA LYS A 90 9.80 0.79 7.99
C LYS A 90 9.90 0.46 6.51
N ASN A 91 8.76 0.31 5.85
CA ASN A 91 8.70 0.03 4.42
C ASN A 91 9.27 1.19 3.60
N LYS A 92 8.98 2.43 4.00
CA LYS A 92 9.57 3.61 3.36
C LYS A 92 11.09 3.53 3.35
N LYS A 93 11.69 3.28 4.51
CA LYS A 93 13.15 3.24 4.67
C LYS A 93 13.79 2.03 4.02
N ASN A 94 13.17 0.87 4.14
CA ASN A 94 13.77 -0.39 3.71
C ASN A 94 13.48 -0.74 2.24
N ILE A 95 12.39 -0.21 1.68
CA ILE A 95 11.90 -0.66 0.36
C ILE A 95 11.66 0.52 -0.58
N TYR A 96 10.82 1.49 -0.20
CA TYR A 96 10.29 2.46 -1.16
C TYR A 96 11.31 3.53 -1.58
N GLU A 97 12.12 4.03 -0.65
CA GLU A 97 13.11 5.07 -0.97
C GLU A 97 14.13 4.59 -1.99
N SER A 98 14.60 3.35 -1.87
CA SER A 98 15.56 2.78 -2.82
C SER A 98 15.00 2.59 -4.22
N LYS A 99 13.68 2.41 -4.33
CA LYS A 99 12.97 2.25 -5.61
C LYS A 99 12.53 3.59 -6.20
N ASN A 100 12.60 4.67 -5.44
CA ASN A 100 12.14 6.00 -5.86
C ASN A 100 10.69 5.97 -6.37
N ILE A 101 9.82 5.20 -5.71
CA ILE A 101 8.42 4.99 -6.11
C ILE A 101 7.50 5.86 -5.24
N PRO A 102 6.50 6.54 -5.84
CA PRO A 102 5.50 7.29 -5.08
C PRO A 102 4.66 6.39 -4.19
N VAL A 103 4.33 6.85 -2.99
CA VAL A 103 3.57 6.07 -2.00
C VAL A 103 2.48 6.91 -1.35
N ILE A 104 1.30 6.32 -1.23
CA ILE A 104 0.22 6.83 -0.39
C ILE A 104 0.11 5.91 0.82
N TYR A 105 0.32 6.46 2.02
CA TYR A 105 0.22 5.70 3.28
C TYR A 105 -1.18 5.85 3.86
N GLN A 106 -1.76 4.73 4.28
CA GLN A 106 -3.09 4.69 4.89
C GLN A 106 -2.96 4.70 6.42
N GLY A 107 -3.52 5.68 7.09
CA GLY A 107 -3.66 5.85 8.54
C GLY A 107 -2.65 5.17 9.48
N GLY A 108 -2.52 5.67 10.67
CA GLY A 108 -1.64 5.05 11.66
C GLY A 108 -0.16 5.37 11.53
N GLU A 109 0.24 6.14 10.52
CA GLU A 109 1.60 6.63 10.35
C GLU A 109 1.73 8.07 10.86
N SER A 110 2.97 8.55 10.98
CA SER A 110 3.26 9.91 11.45
C SER A 110 3.62 10.86 10.32
N THR A 111 3.26 12.12 10.48
CA THR A 111 3.70 13.22 9.61
C THR A 111 4.67 14.15 10.33
N ILE A 112 5.02 13.85 11.57
CA ILE A 112 5.94 14.65 12.38
C ILE A 112 7.02 13.78 13.01
N GLY A 113 8.16 14.38 13.30
CA GLY A 113 9.28 13.72 13.98
C GLY A 113 10.08 12.80 13.06
N ASP A 114 10.97 12.03 13.68
CA ASP A 114 11.94 11.19 12.97
C ASP A 114 11.32 9.99 12.25
N SER A 115 10.10 9.59 12.65
CA SER A 115 9.38 8.47 12.04
C SER A 115 8.30 8.92 11.05
N ALA A 116 8.36 10.16 10.58
CA ALA A 116 7.40 10.68 9.62
C ALA A 116 7.55 10.00 8.25
N VAL A 117 6.43 9.55 7.68
CA VAL A 117 6.40 8.98 6.32
C VAL A 117 6.25 10.07 5.27
N SER A 118 5.65 11.20 5.63
CA SER A 118 5.43 12.36 4.78
C SER A 118 5.32 13.61 5.63
N ASP A 119 5.56 14.76 5.05
CA ASP A 119 5.29 16.07 5.65
C ASP A 119 3.85 16.53 5.40
N LEU A 120 3.07 15.76 4.67
CA LEU A 120 1.71 16.10 4.28
C LEU A 120 0.70 15.07 4.79
N LEU A 121 -0.23 15.54 5.63
CA LEU A 121 -1.45 14.82 5.96
C LEU A 121 -2.50 15.15 4.90
N PHE A 122 -2.79 14.18 4.05
CA PHE A 122 -3.60 14.37 2.85
C PHE A 122 -5.09 14.15 3.14
N ASN A 123 -5.91 15.05 2.60
CA ASN A 123 -7.36 14.88 2.50
C ASN A 123 -7.81 15.46 1.14
N SER A 124 -8.37 14.61 0.30
CA SER A 124 -8.70 14.96 -1.08
C SER A 124 -9.66 16.15 -1.22
N ARG A 125 -10.46 16.43 -0.20
CA ARG A 125 -11.40 17.56 -0.21
C ARG A 125 -10.81 18.85 0.36
N VAL A 126 -9.71 18.75 1.10
CA VAL A 126 -9.15 19.88 1.85
C VAL A 126 -7.88 20.42 1.21
N ASN A 127 -6.97 19.53 0.84
CA ASN A 127 -5.63 19.93 0.40
C ASN A 127 -5.11 19.11 -0.79
N TYR A 128 -6.00 18.77 -1.72
CA TYR A 128 -5.62 18.01 -2.92
C TYR A 128 -4.45 18.64 -3.67
N ASP A 129 -4.48 19.95 -3.87
CA ASP A 129 -3.44 20.65 -4.61
C ASP A 129 -2.07 20.56 -3.96
N GLN A 130 -2.01 20.45 -2.63
CA GLN A 130 -0.76 20.31 -1.90
C GLN A 130 -0.11 18.93 -2.10
N ALA A 131 -0.90 17.92 -2.47
CA ALA A 131 -0.41 16.58 -2.72
C ALA A 131 0.20 16.43 -4.11
N LEU A 132 -0.16 17.30 -5.04
CA LEU A 132 0.35 17.22 -6.41
C LEU A 132 1.88 17.40 -6.43
N GLY A 133 2.55 16.45 -7.06
CA GLY A 133 4.02 16.44 -7.13
C GLY A 133 4.73 15.89 -5.91
N LYS A 134 4.01 15.55 -4.84
CA LYS A 134 4.60 14.90 -3.67
C LYS A 134 4.85 13.42 -3.95
N HIS A 135 6.02 12.93 -3.52
CA HIS A 135 6.39 11.52 -3.67
C HIS A 135 5.76 10.63 -2.60
N HIS A 136 5.63 11.18 -1.39
CA HIS A 136 5.02 10.50 -0.26
C HIS A 136 3.92 11.36 0.33
N VAL A 137 2.73 10.80 0.45
CA VAL A 137 1.60 11.45 1.13
C VAL A 137 0.96 10.47 2.11
N MET A 138 0.44 10.98 3.22
CA MET A 138 -0.25 10.16 4.21
C MET A 138 -1.73 10.51 4.23
N GLN A 139 -2.58 9.51 4.04
CA GLN A 139 -4.00 9.61 4.27
C GLN A 139 -4.26 9.46 5.77
N GLY A 140 -4.96 10.40 6.37
CA GLY A 140 -5.32 10.32 7.80
C GLY A 140 -6.23 9.15 8.11
N SER A 141 -6.32 8.77 9.38
CA SER A 141 -7.29 7.79 9.84
C SER A 141 -8.72 8.25 9.54
N CYS A 142 -9.68 7.34 9.59
CA CYS A 142 -11.10 7.70 9.34
C CYS A 142 -11.57 8.81 10.27
N ASN A 143 -11.15 8.82 11.54
CA ASN A 143 -11.50 9.87 12.49
C ASN A 143 -10.88 11.22 12.11
N VAL A 144 -9.57 11.24 11.80
CA VAL A 144 -8.86 12.45 11.39
C VAL A 144 -9.43 13.01 10.09
N THR A 145 -9.66 12.15 9.10
CA THR A 145 -10.25 12.54 7.82
C THR A 145 -11.66 13.12 7.99
N GLY A 146 -12.48 12.49 8.83
CA GLY A 146 -13.83 12.97 9.14
C GLY A 146 -13.83 14.34 9.80
N MET A 147 -12.89 14.59 10.72
CA MET A 147 -12.75 15.89 11.39
C MET A 147 -12.22 17.00 10.48
N GLY A 148 -11.45 16.64 9.44
CA GLY A 148 -10.85 17.58 8.50
C GLY A 148 -11.77 18.03 7.36
N ARG A 149 -13.01 17.53 7.28
CA ARG A 149 -13.99 17.85 6.23
C ARG A 149 -14.84 19.07 6.51
#